data_b34f65b2814a02bab237eb6a65347d7f
#
_entry.id   b34f65b2814a02bab237eb6a65347d7f
#
_cell.length_a   1.000
_cell.length_b   1.000
_cell.length_c   1.000
_cell.angle_alpha   90.00
_cell.angle_beta   90.00
_cell.angle_gamma   90.00
#
_symmetry.space_group_name_H-M   'P 1'
#
loop_
_entity.id
_entity.type
_entity.pdbx_description
1 polymer ?
#
loop_
_entity_poly.entity_id
_entity_poly.type
_entity_poly.pdbx_seq_one_letter_code
_entity_poly.pdbx_strand_id
1 'polypeptide(L)'
;MKLAAITRTGSYFLTLFLFTLTPSAGNAGQYQPDQPEKIKPYKKVREHSNLQQTLPSNDEWWQLFKDPILDTLINKAVIKNYDVRNAIRKIEMAKAKLRVDRSPYYPTIYFSANYAPEKSSLSADKKNIIERNGTATVNLNWELDVFGRIRKESSSQKEFYLAAQEDYRGVMVSLAAQLSTAYINLRSAQKQLEVTRENIESQKKVMELTESRFKLGLASQLDAAQAKSLYLQTKASLPGIESTIAQQINLIGVLIGEHSVA
;
A
#
# COMPACT_ATOMS: atom_id res chain seq x y z
N MET A 1 14.64 -66.88 38.19
CA MET A 1 15.21 -65.85 39.06
C MET A 1 14.12 -64.82 39.34
N LYS A 2 13.58 -64.89 40.61
CA LYS A 2 12.47 -64.03 41.07
C LYS A 2 13.01 -62.62 41.38
N LEU A 3 12.42 -61.57 40.87
CA LEU A 3 12.64 -60.21 41.37
C LEU A 3 11.32 -59.71 41.96
N ALA A 4 11.43 -59.28 43.18
CA ALA A 4 10.32 -58.90 44.05
C ALA A 4 9.77 -57.56 43.74
N ALA A 5 8.46 -57.41 43.84
CA ALA A 5 7.74 -56.17 43.87
C ALA A 5 7.99 -55.45 45.21
N ILE A 6 8.46 -54.22 45.16
CA ILE A 6 8.47 -53.29 46.29
C ILE A 6 7.37 -52.26 46.05
N THR A 7 6.25 -52.50 46.74
CA THR A 7 5.22 -51.46 46.94
C THR A 7 5.71 -50.50 48.03
N ARG A 8 5.99 -49.30 47.69
CA ARG A 8 6.26 -48.23 48.66
C ARG A 8 5.23 -47.10 48.45
N THR A 9 4.26 -47.13 49.35
CA THR A 9 3.31 -46.07 49.61
C THR A 9 4.09 -44.83 50.07
N GLY A 10 4.31 -43.86 49.20
CA GLY A 10 4.89 -42.57 49.54
C GLY A 10 3.84 -41.49 49.25
N SER A 11 3.29 -40.97 50.35
CA SER A 11 2.44 -39.80 50.36
C SER A 11 3.25 -38.61 49.87
N TYR A 12 3.07 -38.23 48.60
CA TYR A 12 3.62 -36.96 48.10
C TYR A 12 2.57 -35.88 48.31
N PHE A 13 2.84 -34.99 49.23
CA PHE A 13 2.21 -33.70 49.35
C PHE A 13 2.43 -32.95 48.04
N LEU A 14 1.41 -32.95 47.16
CA LEU A 14 1.37 -32.13 45.99
C LEU A 14 1.00 -30.71 46.44
N THR A 15 2.00 -29.89 46.70
CA THR A 15 1.80 -28.44 46.85
C THR A 15 1.27 -27.90 45.50
N LEU A 16 -0.05 -27.81 45.45
CA LEU A 16 -0.78 -27.19 44.37
C LEU A 16 -0.45 -25.68 44.41
N PHE A 17 0.53 -25.26 43.61
CA PHE A 17 0.73 -23.86 43.32
C PHE A 17 -0.47 -23.42 42.47
N LEU A 18 -1.52 -22.96 43.13
CA LEU A 18 -2.62 -22.23 42.47
C LEU A 18 -2.04 -20.94 41.91
N PHE A 19 -1.58 -21.01 40.66
CA PHE A 19 -1.44 -19.83 39.84
C PHE A 19 -2.85 -19.31 39.58
N THR A 20 -3.31 -18.35 40.38
CA THR A 20 -4.51 -17.58 40.05
C THR A 20 -4.22 -16.81 38.78
N LEU A 21 -4.59 -17.41 37.64
CA LEU A 21 -4.79 -16.63 36.42
C LEU A 21 -5.92 -15.63 36.70
N THR A 22 -5.61 -14.45 37.16
CA THR A 22 -6.49 -13.33 37.02
C THR A 22 -6.63 -13.09 35.52
N PRO A 23 -7.83 -13.17 34.94
CA PRO A 23 -8.03 -12.66 33.60
C PRO A 23 -7.74 -11.15 33.70
N SER A 24 -6.56 -10.73 33.32
CA SER A 24 -6.32 -9.37 32.93
C SER A 24 -7.31 -9.11 31.81
N ALA A 25 -8.36 -8.36 32.11
CA ALA A 25 -9.22 -7.76 31.12
C ALA A 25 -8.27 -6.90 30.28
N GLY A 26 -7.70 -7.50 29.24
CA GLY A 26 -6.97 -6.80 28.22
C GLY A 26 -7.94 -5.77 27.66
N ASN A 27 -7.73 -4.51 27.98
CA ASN A 27 -8.27 -3.41 27.22
C ASN A 27 -8.12 -3.83 25.76
N ALA A 28 -9.23 -4.05 25.08
CA ALA A 28 -9.31 -4.03 23.64
C ALA A 28 -8.84 -2.62 23.24
N GLY A 29 -7.53 -2.46 23.20
CA GLY A 29 -6.89 -1.23 22.78
C GLY A 29 -7.44 -0.94 21.40
N GLN A 30 -8.19 0.14 21.27
CA GLN A 30 -8.52 0.74 20.00
C GLN A 30 -7.24 0.68 19.16
N TYR A 31 -7.29 -0.07 18.07
CA TYR A 31 -6.25 -0.07 17.06
C TYR A 31 -6.11 1.37 16.54
N GLN A 32 -5.24 2.15 17.16
CA GLN A 32 -4.69 3.34 16.55
C GLN A 32 -3.70 2.84 15.49
N PRO A 33 -3.95 3.10 14.21
CA PRO A 33 -2.94 2.84 13.21
C PRO A 33 -1.70 3.62 13.63
N ASP A 34 -0.63 2.91 13.96
CA ASP A 34 0.68 3.51 14.20
C ASP A 34 0.93 4.49 13.08
N GLN A 35 1.15 5.76 13.45
CA GLN A 35 1.66 6.72 12.50
C GLN A 35 2.90 6.08 11.86
N PRO A 36 3.06 6.13 10.54
CA PRO A 36 4.20 5.53 9.89
C PRO A 36 5.45 6.07 10.58
N GLU A 37 6.16 5.18 11.28
CA GLU A 37 7.44 5.49 11.90
C GLU A 37 8.26 6.20 10.83
N LYS A 38 8.65 7.46 11.08
CA LYS A 38 9.41 8.27 10.13
C LYS A 38 10.59 7.42 9.67
N ILE A 39 10.48 6.83 8.48
CA ILE A 39 11.52 6.01 7.87
C ILE A 39 12.75 6.91 7.81
N LYS A 40 13.75 6.60 8.64
CA LYS A 40 15.00 7.38 8.66
C LYS A 40 15.58 7.38 7.24
N PRO A 41 15.96 8.55 6.71
CA PRO A 41 16.53 8.62 5.38
C PRO A 41 17.74 7.69 5.30
N TYR A 42 17.84 6.97 4.19
CA TYR A 42 18.91 6.03 3.88
C TYR A 42 20.28 6.68 4.07
N LYS A 43 21.12 6.09 4.92
CA LYS A 43 22.52 6.49 5.04
C LYS A 43 23.20 6.18 3.70
N LYS A 44 23.63 7.22 2.99
CA LYS A 44 24.32 7.19 1.69
C LYS A 44 25.23 5.97 1.56
N VAL A 45 24.98 5.13 0.56
CA VAL A 45 25.99 4.25 0.01
C VAL A 45 27.10 5.15 -0.56
N ARG A 46 28.33 4.86 -0.18
CA ARG A 46 29.52 5.66 -0.50
C ARG A 46 29.57 6.05 -1.96
N GLU A 47 29.77 7.33 -2.17
CA GLU A 47 30.08 8.02 -3.41
C GLU A 47 31.14 7.30 -4.26
N HIS A 48 30.74 6.96 -5.49
CA HIS A 48 31.65 6.93 -6.61
C HIS A 48 30.96 7.60 -7.80
N SER A 49 31.02 8.90 -7.84
CA SER A 49 31.20 9.72 -9.03
C SER A 49 30.89 11.18 -8.74
N ASN A 50 31.81 12.05 -9.15
CA ASN A 50 31.75 13.52 -9.04
C ASN A 50 30.65 14.20 -9.91
N LEU A 51 29.62 13.46 -10.33
CA LEU A 51 28.52 13.97 -11.15
C LEU A 51 27.22 14.26 -10.36
N GLN A 52 27.20 13.97 -9.04
CA GLN A 52 25.99 14.15 -8.21
C GLN A 52 25.90 15.48 -7.46
N GLN A 53 26.77 16.44 -7.70
CA GLN A 53 26.80 17.68 -6.89
C GLN A 53 25.84 18.78 -7.32
N THR A 54 24.99 18.58 -8.33
CA THR A 54 24.06 19.64 -8.81
C THR A 54 22.59 19.27 -8.84
N LEU A 55 22.22 18.04 -8.47
CA LEU A 55 20.82 17.69 -8.36
C LEU A 55 20.41 17.77 -6.88
N PRO A 56 19.28 18.45 -6.56
CA PRO A 56 18.74 18.44 -5.21
C PRO A 56 18.50 16.99 -4.77
N SER A 57 18.59 16.74 -3.44
CA SER A 57 18.32 15.41 -2.89
C SER A 57 17.04 14.89 -3.48
N ASN A 58 17.10 13.73 -4.12
CA ASN A 58 16.17 13.21 -5.12
C ASN A 58 14.73 12.96 -4.62
N ASP A 59 14.44 13.30 -3.37
CA ASP A 59 13.19 12.92 -2.72
C ASP A 59 12.05 13.94 -2.97
N GLU A 60 12.37 15.19 -3.38
CA GLU A 60 11.38 16.26 -3.57
C GLU A 60 11.62 17.09 -4.85
N TRP A 61 11.97 16.40 -5.94
CA TRP A 61 12.31 17.01 -7.24
C TRP A 61 11.19 17.93 -7.79
N TRP A 62 9.92 17.70 -7.43
CA TRP A 62 8.79 18.53 -7.87
C TRP A 62 8.81 19.95 -7.30
N GLN A 63 9.52 20.21 -6.21
CA GLN A 63 9.72 21.56 -5.67
C GLN A 63 10.46 22.50 -6.65
N LEU A 64 11.15 21.92 -7.65
CA LEU A 64 11.77 22.70 -8.74
C LEU A 64 10.75 23.50 -9.55
N PHE A 65 9.49 23.05 -9.59
CA PHE A 65 8.40 23.79 -10.26
C PHE A 65 7.97 25.05 -9.50
N LYS A 66 8.34 25.18 -8.22
CA LYS A 66 8.00 26.32 -7.35
C LYS A 66 6.48 26.62 -7.33
N ASP A 67 5.67 25.60 -7.43
CA ASP A 67 4.21 25.68 -7.42
C ASP A 67 3.63 25.14 -6.11
N PRO A 68 3.13 26.01 -5.21
CA PRO A 68 2.62 25.58 -3.90
C PRO A 68 1.35 24.73 -4.00
N ILE A 69 0.61 24.80 -5.11
CA ILE A 69 -0.57 23.96 -5.33
C ILE A 69 -0.11 22.54 -5.60
N LEU A 70 0.90 22.36 -6.46
CA LEU A 70 1.49 21.06 -6.75
C LEU A 70 2.05 20.40 -5.47
N ASP A 71 2.79 21.16 -4.66
CA ASP A 71 3.33 20.68 -3.39
C ASP A 71 2.22 20.20 -2.45
N THR A 72 1.14 20.96 -2.34
CA THR A 72 -0.02 20.59 -1.51
C THR A 72 -0.70 19.31 -2.00
N LEU A 73 -0.86 19.17 -3.32
CA LEU A 73 -1.47 17.98 -3.93
C LEU A 73 -0.62 16.73 -3.69
N ILE A 74 0.71 16.83 -3.86
CA ILE A 74 1.62 15.70 -3.62
C ILE A 74 1.60 15.30 -2.14
N ASN A 75 1.68 16.24 -1.22
CA ASN A 75 1.60 15.96 0.21
C ASN A 75 0.27 15.26 0.58
N LYS A 76 -0.83 15.69 -0.01
CA LYS A 76 -2.14 15.07 0.19
C LYS A 76 -2.19 13.65 -0.38
N ALA A 77 -1.61 13.45 -1.57
CA ALA A 77 -1.52 12.14 -2.20
C ALA A 77 -0.71 11.15 -1.37
N VAL A 78 0.44 11.56 -0.85
CA VAL A 78 1.29 10.71 0.01
C VAL A 78 0.51 10.15 1.21
N ILE A 79 -0.39 10.94 1.78
CA ILE A 79 -1.17 10.53 2.97
C ILE A 79 -2.35 9.65 2.60
N LYS A 80 -3.04 9.94 1.49
CA LYS A 80 -4.35 9.35 1.18
C LYS A 80 -4.33 8.31 0.07
N ASN A 81 -3.30 8.27 -0.77
CA ASN A 81 -3.23 7.36 -1.91
C ASN A 81 -3.22 5.89 -1.47
N TYR A 82 -4.01 5.08 -2.16
CA TYR A 82 -4.16 3.66 -1.84
C TYR A 82 -2.92 2.82 -2.19
N ASP A 83 -2.17 3.18 -3.24
CA ASP A 83 -0.96 2.45 -3.62
C ASP A 83 0.15 2.65 -2.59
N VAL A 84 0.27 3.87 -2.05
CA VAL A 84 1.18 4.18 -0.93
C VAL A 84 0.80 3.35 0.30
N ARG A 85 -0.48 3.31 0.66
CA ARG A 85 -0.97 2.50 1.77
C ARG A 85 -0.71 1.01 1.56
N ASN A 86 -0.92 0.50 0.34
CA ASN A 86 -0.61 -0.89 0.00
C ASN A 86 0.89 -1.18 0.11
N ALA A 87 1.76 -0.26 -0.32
CA ALA A 87 3.20 -0.42 -0.18
C ALA A 87 3.63 -0.47 1.31
N ILE A 88 3.03 0.37 2.17
CA ILE A 88 3.26 0.30 3.63
C ILE A 88 2.83 -1.06 4.19
N ARG A 89 1.66 -1.58 3.79
CA ARG A 89 1.21 -2.92 4.22
C ARG A 89 2.14 -4.04 3.76
N LYS A 90 2.73 -3.93 2.56
CA LYS A 90 3.75 -4.87 2.09
C LYS A 90 5.01 -4.87 2.97
N ILE A 91 5.45 -3.70 3.43
CA ILE A 91 6.56 -3.58 4.39
C ILE A 91 6.19 -4.28 5.71
N GLU A 92 4.99 -4.07 6.24
CA GLU A 92 4.51 -4.73 7.46
C GLU A 92 4.47 -6.25 7.29
N MET A 93 3.98 -6.74 6.16
CA MET A 93 3.97 -8.18 5.82
C MET A 93 5.39 -8.76 5.76
N ALA A 94 6.32 -8.09 5.09
CA ALA A 94 7.71 -8.53 5.00
C ALA A 94 8.38 -8.54 6.39
N LYS A 95 8.09 -7.55 7.24
CA LYS A 95 8.54 -7.50 8.65
C LYS A 95 7.97 -8.64 9.48
N ALA A 96 6.68 -8.95 9.32
CA ALA A 96 6.05 -10.08 9.99
C ALA A 96 6.66 -11.42 9.56
N LYS A 97 6.88 -11.61 8.26
CA LYS A 97 7.54 -12.79 7.72
C LYS A 97 8.97 -12.96 8.27
N LEU A 98 9.74 -11.88 8.33
CA LEU A 98 11.07 -11.89 8.96
C LEU A 98 11.02 -12.36 10.42
N ARG A 99 9.97 -12.00 11.18
CA ARG A 99 9.78 -12.48 12.56
C ARG A 99 9.49 -13.98 12.60
N VAL A 100 8.66 -14.47 11.67
CA VAL A 100 8.37 -15.91 11.55
C VAL A 100 9.64 -16.69 11.24
N ASP A 101 10.45 -16.23 10.27
CA ASP A 101 11.67 -16.90 9.85
C ASP A 101 12.81 -16.80 10.90
N ARG A 102 12.63 -15.94 11.89
CA ARG A 102 13.49 -15.88 13.09
C ARG A 102 12.99 -16.77 14.22
N SER A 103 11.76 -17.28 14.17
CA SER A 103 11.21 -18.12 15.26
C SER A 103 12.02 -19.41 15.51
N PRO A 104 12.67 -20.07 14.50
CA PRO A 104 13.47 -21.27 14.76
C PRO A 104 14.73 -21.03 15.59
N TYR A 105 15.13 -19.76 15.83
CA TYR A 105 16.22 -19.48 16.78
C TYR A 105 15.84 -19.85 18.22
N TYR A 106 14.54 -19.99 18.52
CA TYR A 106 14.02 -20.26 19.83
C TYR A 106 13.34 -21.63 19.86
N PRO A 107 13.35 -22.33 21.01
CA PRO A 107 12.62 -23.58 21.16
C PRO A 107 11.11 -23.35 21.03
N THR A 108 10.44 -24.28 20.38
CA THR A 108 8.97 -24.30 20.31
C THR A 108 8.43 -25.32 21.31
N ILE A 109 7.52 -24.88 22.15
CA ILE A 109 6.89 -25.70 23.17
C ILE A 109 5.42 -25.93 22.81
N TYR A 110 5.03 -27.19 22.67
CA TYR A 110 3.65 -27.58 22.41
C TYR A 110 3.09 -28.34 23.65
N PHE A 111 1.95 -27.89 24.09
CA PHE A 111 1.16 -28.61 25.05
C PHE A 111 -0.03 -29.23 24.32
N SER A 112 -0.23 -30.54 24.53
CA SER A 112 -1.41 -31.22 24.04
C SER A 112 -2.04 -32.04 25.17
N ALA A 113 -3.36 -31.96 25.30
CA ALA A 113 -4.13 -32.78 26.19
C ALA A 113 -5.24 -33.48 25.38
N ASN A 114 -5.31 -34.77 25.48
CA ASN A 114 -6.34 -35.59 24.85
C ASN A 114 -7.06 -36.39 25.91
N TYR A 115 -8.38 -36.39 25.83
CA TYR A 115 -9.24 -37.24 26.66
C TYR A 115 -10.17 -38.02 25.73
N ALA A 116 -9.97 -39.33 25.66
CA ALA A 116 -10.77 -40.21 24.83
C ALA A 116 -11.37 -41.35 25.71
N PRO A 117 -12.68 -41.35 25.93
CA PRO A 117 -13.33 -42.51 26.48
C PRO A 117 -13.43 -43.62 25.41
N GLU A 118 -12.77 -44.72 25.61
CA GLU A 118 -12.80 -45.89 24.74
C GLU A 118 -13.69 -47.00 25.32
N LYS A 119 -14.68 -47.43 24.52
CA LYS A 119 -15.43 -48.66 24.86
C LYS A 119 -14.69 -49.84 24.25
N SER A 120 -14.00 -50.60 25.07
CA SER A 120 -13.41 -51.85 24.64
C SER A 120 -14.51 -52.93 24.64
N SER A 121 -14.85 -53.42 23.45
CA SER A 121 -15.72 -54.58 23.22
C SER A 121 -14.83 -55.79 23.02
N LEU A 122 -14.30 -56.31 24.06
CA LEU A 122 -13.59 -57.60 24.04
C LEU A 122 -14.56 -58.70 24.39
N SER A 123 -14.97 -59.49 23.37
CA SER A 123 -15.60 -60.79 23.42
C SER A 123 -16.95 -60.89 24.15
N ALA A 124 -17.86 -61.74 23.65
CA ALA A 124 -19.29 -61.87 24.00
C ALA A 124 -19.63 -62.14 25.45
N ASP A 125 -18.67 -62.19 26.34
CA ASP A 125 -18.89 -62.66 27.76
C ASP A 125 -18.33 -61.71 28.83
N LYS A 126 -17.90 -60.47 28.49
CA LYS A 126 -17.43 -59.54 29.53
C LYS A 126 -18.09 -58.13 29.35
N LYS A 127 -18.62 -57.71 30.53
CA LYS A 127 -19.16 -56.39 30.80
C LYS A 127 -18.46 -55.29 30.01
N ASN A 128 -19.24 -54.44 29.34
CA ASN A 128 -18.75 -53.21 28.74
C ASN A 128 -17.91 -52.37 29.72
N ILE A 129 -16.61 -52.45 29.59
CA ILE A 129 -15.70 -51.65 30.39
C ILE A 129 -15.46 -50.35 29.60
N ILE A 130 -15.82 -49.22 30.18
CA ILE A 130 -15.48 -47.90 29.64
C ILE A 130 -14.12 -47.54 30.23
N GLU A 131 -13.08 -47.64 29.42
CA GLU A 131 -11.77 -47.12 29.79
C GLU A 131 -11.73 -45.62 29.49
N ARG A 132 -11.33 -44.86 30.48
CA ARG A 132 -11.20 -43.39 30.37
C ARG A 132 -9.72 -43.05 30.36
N ASN A 133 -9.18 -42.87 29.16
CA ASN A 133 -7.78 -42.53 28.97
C ASN A 133 -7.62 -41.04 28.79
N GLY A 134 -6.83 -40.41 29.66
CA GLY A 134 -6.41 -39.03 29.54
C GLY A 134 -4.90 -38.95 29.34
N THR A 135 -4.46 -38.28 28.31
CA THR A 135 -3.04 -38.05 28.02
C THR A 135 -2.75 -36.55 27.98
N ALA A 136 -1.76 -36.12 28.73
CA ALA A 136 -1.23 -34.77 28.66
C ALA A 136 0.25 -34.83 28.27
N THR A 137 0.63 -34.15 27.22
CA THR A 137 2.00 -34.18 26.69
C THR A 137 2.54 -32.78 26.53
N VAL A 138 3.78 -32.57 26.93
CA VAL A 138 4.56 -31.35 26.63
C VAL A 138 5.69 -31.76 25.71
N ASN A 139 5.71 -31.16 24.51
CA ASN A 139 6.76 -31.40 23.53
C ASN A 139 7.58 -30.14 23.36
N LEU A 140 8.89 -30.25 23.44
CA LEU A 140 9.85 -29.20 23.17
C LEU A 140 10.62 -29.58 21.91
N ASN A 141 10.58 -28.73 20.92
CA ASN A 141 11.33 -28.89 19.67
C ASN A 141 12.26 -27.70 19.46
N TRP A 142 13.55 -27.95 19.27
CA TRP A 142 14.55 -26.93 19.01
C TRP A 142 15.64 -27.47 18.10
N GLU A 143 15.91 -26.71 17.01
CA GLU A 143 16.99 -27.00 16.08
C GLU A 143 18.16 -26.05 16.35
N LEU A 144 19.29 -26.60 16.76
CA LEU A 144 20.53 -25.84 16.93
C LEU A 144 21.15 -25.53 15.57
N ASP A 145 21.33 -24.25 15.26
CA ASP A 145 21.86 -23.78 13.95
C ASP A 145 23.39 -23.88 13.87
N VAL A 146 23.92 -25.11 13.96
CA VAL A 146 25.36 -25.38 13.94
C VAL A 146 25.99 -24.98 12.59
N PHE A 147 25.30 -25.24 11.48
CA PHE A 147 25.78 -24.97 10.12
C PHE A 147 25.29 -23.64 9.55
N GLY A 148 24.54 -22.85 10.28
CA GLY A 148 24.11 -21.51 9.88
C GLY A 148 22.96 -21.48 8.88
N ARG A 149 22.18 -22.56 8.70
CA ARG A 149 21.00 -22.62 7.84
C ARG A 149 19.98 -21.56 8.23
N ILE A 150 19.55 -21.54 9.50
CA ILE A 150 18.55 -20.59 10.02
C ILE A 150 19.09 -19.16 9.92
N ARG A 151 20.37 -18.92 10.20
CA ARG A 151 20.99 -17.60 10.03
C ARG A 151 20.92 -17.11 8.59
N LYS A 152 21.23 -17.97 7.63
CA LYS A 152 21.19 -17.59 6.20
C LYS A 152 19.77 -17.32 5.73
N GLU A 153 18.81 -18.13 6.14
CA GLU A 153 17.39 -17.95 5.84
C GLU A 153 16.84 -16.63 6.43
N SER A 154 17.09 -16.37 7.71
CA SER A 154 16.75 -15.11 8.36
C SER A 154 17.42 -13.90 7.71
N SER A 155 18.70 -14.02 7.27
CA SER A 155 19.39 -12.97 6.53
C SER A 155 18.73 -12.71 5.19
N SER A 156 18.37 -13.75 4.44
CA SER A 156 17.63 -13.61 3.18
C SER A 156 16.31 -12.87 3.37
N GLN A 157 15.53 -13.24 4.38
CA GLN A 157 14.25 -12.55 4.67
C GLN A 157 14.45 -11.10 5.12
N LYS A 158 15.58 -10.78 5.75
CA LYS A 158 15.94 -9.39 6.06
C LYS A 158 16.13 -8.58 4.78
N GLU A 159 16.78 -9.13 3.77
CA GLU A 159 16.96 -8.45 2.47
C GLU A 159 15.62 -8.25 1.75
N PHE A 160 14.68 -9.21 1.82
CA PHE A 160 13.31 -9.02 1.32
C PHE A 160 12.55 -7.90 2.06
N TYR A 161 12.75 -7.77 3.38
CA TYR A 161 12.18 -6.64 4.12
C TYR A 161 12.79 -5.31 3.66
N LEU A 162 14.10 -5.23 3.42
CA LEU A 162 14.75 -4.03 2.88
C LEU A 162 14.27 -3.73 1.46
N ALA A 163 14.12 -4.75 0.61
CA ALA A 163 13.57 -4.59 -0.73
C ALA A 163 12.16 -4.00 -0.71
N ALA A 164 11.28 -4.44 0.20
CA ALA A 164 9.95 -3.87 0.35
C ALA A 164 9.97 -2.38 0.74
N GLN A 165 11.01 -1.92 1.46
CA GLN A 165 11.20 -0.49 1.75
C GLN A 165 11.63 0.31 0.52
N GLU A 166 12.47 -0.26 -0.35
CA GLU A 166 12.85 0.38 -1.61
C GLU A 166 11.67 0.39 -2.61
N ASP A 167 10.87 -0.66 -2.65
CA ASP A 167 9.63 -0.70 -3.45
C ASP A 167 8.67 0.43 -3.05
N TYR A 168 8.53 0.70 -1.75
CA TYR A 168 7.75 1.85 -1.27
C TYR A 168 8.29 3.18 -1.82
N ARG A 169 9.62 3.37 -1.85
CA ARG A 169 10.21 4.58 -2.44
C ARG A 169 9.92 4.68 -3.93
N GLY A 170 9.99 3.55 -4.65
CA GLY A 170 9.60 3.48 -6.06
C GLY A 170 8.14 3.92 -6.29
N VAL A 171 7.22 3.49 -5.42
CA VAL A 171 5.81 3.91 -5.47
C VAL A 171 5.69 5.42 -5.24
N MET A 172 6.43 5.99 -4.29
CA MET A 172 6.42 7.43 -4.01
C MET A 172 6.89 8.26 -5.21
N VAL A 173 8.00 7.87 -5.83
CA VAL A 173 8.53 8.54 -7.03
C VAL A 173 7.53 8.46 -8.19
N SER A 174 6.94 7.28 -8.42
CA SER A 174 5.94 7.07 -9.46
C SER A 174 4.69 7.91 -9.23
N LEU A 175 4.17 7.97 -7.99
CA LEU A 175 3.02 8.78 -7.62
C LEU A 175 3.28 10.27 -7.86
N ALA A 176 4.43 10.78 -7.41
CA ALA A 176 4.80 12.17 -7.61
C ALA A 176 4.91 12.51 -9.10
N ALA A 177 5.49 11.62 -9.92
CA ALA A 177 5.60 11.82 -11.37
C ALA A 177 4.23 11.83 -12.07
N GLN A 178 3.35 10.88 -11.74
CA GLN A 178 2.00 10.81 -12.30
C GLN A 178 1.18 12.04 -11.94
N LEU A 179 1.23 12.47 -10.68
CA LEU A 179 0.49 13.63 -10.20
C LEU A 179 1.00 14.93 -10.82
N SER A 180 2.32 15.10 -10.90
CA SER A 180 2.92 16.27 -11.57
C SER A 180 2.55 16.33 -13.04
N THR A 181 2.58 15.21 -13.75
CA THR A 181 2.18 15.12 -15.16
C THR A 181 0.70 15.49 -15.34
N ALA A 182 -0.19 14.92 -14.52
CA ALA A 182 -1.62 15.23 -14.58
C ALA A 182 -1.90 16.71 -14.28
N TYR A 183 -1.20 17.27 -13.30
CA TYR A 183 -1.33 18.68 -12.95
C TYR A 183 -0.86 19.62 -14.07
N ILE A 184 0.30 19.35 -14.68
CA ILE A 184 0.83 20.15 -15.81
C ILE A 184 -0.12 20.06 -17.00
N ASN A 185 -0.63 18.86 -17.32
CA ASN A 185 -1.61 18.67 -18.39
C ASN A 185 -2.91 19.42 -18.12
N LEU A 186 -3.39 19.44 -16.88
CA LEU A 186 -4.55 20.23 -16.46
C LEU A 186 -4.30 21.72 -16.71
N ARG A 187 -3.17 22.26 -16.25
CA ARG A 187 -2.83 23.68 -16.43
C ARG A 187 -2.69 24.06 -17.90
N SER A 188 -2.08 23.18 -18.70
CA SER A 188 -1.98 23.34 -20.16
C SER A 188 -3.35 23.37 -20.82
N ALA A 189 -4.24 22.43 -20.50
CA ALA A 189 -5.59 22.38 -21.06
C ALA A 189 -6.44 23.60 -20.64
N GLN A 190 -6.29 24.07 -19.39
CA GLN A 190 -6.94 25.32 -18.94
C GLN A 190 -6.47 26.54 -19.74
N LYS A 191 -5.17 26.65 -20.00
CA LYS A 191 -4.63 27.75 -20.83
C LYS A 191 -5.07 27.64 -22.28
N GLN A 192 -5.11 26.42 -22.81
CA GLN A 192 -5.64 26.17 -24.16
C GLN A 192 -7.13 26.57 -24.27
N LEU A 193 -7.94 26.29 -23.24
CA LEU A 193 -9.34 26.69 -23.18
C LEU A 193 -9.48 28.23 -23.26
N GLU A 194 -8.69 28.94 -22.46
CA GLU A 194 -8.67 30.41 -22.44
C GLU A 194 -8.37 30.98 -23.82
N VAL A 195 -7.24 30.57 -24.44
CA VAL A 195 -6.84 31.00 -25.77
C VAL A 195 -7.86 30.60 -26.83
N THR A 196 -8.44 29.41 -26.76
CA THR A 196 -9.47 28.96 -27.71
C THR A 196 -10.72 29.83 -27.61
N ARG A 197 -11.16 30.24 -26.42
CA ARG A 197 -12.29 31.14 -26.22
C ARG A 197 -12.04 32.54 -26.82
N GLU A 198 -10.83 33.08 -26.62
CA GLU A 198 -10.43 34.36 -27.24
C GLU A 198 -10.42 34.27 -28.77
N ASN A 199 -9.91 33.14 -29.32
CA ASN A 199 -9.92 32.92 -30.77
C ASN A 199 -11.32 32.78 -31.33
N ILE A 200 -12.25 32.11 -30.64
CA ILE A 200 -13.65 32.01 -31.05
C ILE A 200 -14.28 33.40 -31.12
N GLU A 201 -14.05 34.23 -30.11
CA GLU A 201 -14.60 35.62 -30.11
C GLU A 201 -14.05 36.44 -31.27
N SER A 202 -12.75 36.36 -31.55
CA SER A 202 -12.12 37.03 -32.67
C SER A 202 -12.66 36.56 -34.01
N GLN A 203 -12.76 35.25 -34.20
CA GLN A 203 -13.30 34.65 -35.44
C GLN A 203 -14.79 34.97 -35.65
N LYS A 204 -15.56 35.06 -34.56
CA LYS A 204 -16.96 35.52 -34.63
C LYS A 204 -17.07 36.92 -35.20
N LYS A 205 -16.23 37.87 -34.75
CA LYS A 205 -16.19 39.23 -35.27
C LYS A 205 -15.82 39.25 -36.75
N VAL A 206 -14.83 38.43 -37.15
CA VAL A 206 -14.43 38.31 -38.58
C VAL A 206 -15.57 37.73 -39.41
N MET A 207 -16.27 36.70 -38.93
CA MET A 207 -17.42 36.12 -39.60
C MET A 207 -18.54 37.17 -39.81
N GLU A 208 -18.93 37.88 -38.75
CA GLU A 208 -19.97 38.90 -38.77
C GLU A 208 -19.63 40.07 -39.73
N LEU A 209 -18.35 40.52 -39.73
CA LEU A 209 -17.86 41.51 -40.65
C LEU A 209 -17.90 41.02 -42.10
N THR A 210 -17.46 39.77 -42.36
CA THR A 210 -17.44 39.22 -43.72
C THR A 210 -18.87 38.96 -44.22
N GLU A 211 -19.79 38.50 -43.37
CA GLU A 211 -21.22 38.39 -43.73
C GLU A 211 -21.83 39.75 -44.05
N SER A 212 -21.47 40.83 -43.33
CA SER A 212 -21.94 42.17 -43.59
C SER A 212 -21.41 42.69 -44.93
N ARG A 213 -20.11 42.48 -45.23
CA ARG A 213 -19.51 42.80 -46.51
C ARG A 213 -20.14 42.06 -47.69
N PHE A 214 -20.45 40.78 -47.51
CA PHE A 214 -21.17 39.99 -48.51
C PHE A 214 -22.55 40.58 -48.82
N LYS A 215 -23.33 40.95 -47.79
CA LYS A 215 -24.66 41.58 -47.97
C LYS A 215 -24.58 42.93 -48.73
N LEU A 216 -23.47 43.61 -48.63
CA LEU A 216 -23.21 44.87 -49.36
C LEU A 216 -22.58 44.64 -50.74
N GLY A 217 -22.38 43.41 -51.18
CA GLY A 217 -21.74 43.05 -52.46
C GLY A 217 -20.21 43.26 -52.47
N LEU A 218 -19.58 43.47 -51.31
CA LEU A 218 -18.14 43.74 -51.14
C LEU A 218 -17.28 42.53 -50.82
N ALA A 219 -17.88 41.36 -50.69
CA ALA A 219 -17.21 40.08 -50.47
C ALA A 219 -17.93 38.96 -51.21
N SER A 220 -17.23 37.87 -51.51
CA SER A 220 -17.82 36.69 -52.16
C SER A 220 -18.60 35.83 -51.17
N GLN A 221 -19.53 35.02 -51.67
CA GLN A 221 -20.23 34.00 -50.88
C GLN A 221 -19.23 32.96 -50.32
N LEU A 222 -18.17 32.68 -51.07
CA LEU A 222 -17.09 31.77 -50.63
C LEU A 222 -16.39 32.31 -49.39
N ASP A 223 -16.05 33.61 -49.37
CA ASP A 223 -15.38 34.23 -48.23
C ASP A 223 -16.24 34.18 -46.97
N ALA A 224 -17.54 34.46 -47.10
CA ALA A 224 -18.49 34.38 -45.99
C ALA A 224 -18.62 32.94 -45.47
N ALA A 225 -18.70 31.96 -46.38
CA ALA A 225 -18.77 30.54 -46.02
C ALA A 225 -17.49 30.05 -45.33
N GLN A 226 -16.32 30.46 -45.78
CA GLN A 226 -15.03 30.12 -45.16
C GLN A 226 -14.90 30.72 -43.76
N ALA A 227 -15.22 32.01 -43.59
CA ALA A 227 -15.20 32.64 -42.28
C ALA A 227 -16.13 31.94 -41.25
N LYS A 228 -17.34 31.60 -41.72
CA LYS A 228 -18.30 30.85 -40.89
C LYS A 228 -17.81 29.44 -40.56
N SER A 229 -17.25 28.72 -41.53
CA SER A 229 -16.69 27.40 -41.33
C SER A 229 -15.57 27.41 -40.29
N LEU A 230 -14.63 28.36 -40.39
CA LEU A 230 -13.51 28.49 -39.42
C LEU A 230 -14.02 28.78 -38.01
N TYR A 231 -14.96 29.72 -37.85
CA TYR A 231 -15.60 29.97 -36.55
C TYR A 231 -16.24 28.73 -35.95
N LEU A 232 -17.04 27.99 -36.75
CA LEU A 232 -17.75 26.79 -36.29
C LEU A 232 -16.77 25.66 -35.96
N GLN A 233 -15.71 25.48 -36.73
CA GLN A 233 -14.67 24.49 -36.51
C GLN A 233 -13.94 24.74 -35.17
N THR A 234 -13.53 26.00 -34.92
CA THR A 234 -12.87 26.33 -33.65
C THR A 234 -13.85 26.19 -32.48
N LYS A 235 -15.11 26.60 -32.65
CA LYS A 235 -16.13 26.40 -31.61
C LYS A 235 -16.38 24.90 -31.30
N ALA A 236 -16.35 24.05 -32.32
CA ALA A 236 -16.52 22.62 -32.17
C ALA A 236 -15.36 21.92 -31.43
N SER A 237 -14.18 22.55 -31.31
CA SER A 237 -13.07 21.98 -30.52
C SER A 237 -13.20 22.18 -29.02
N LEU A 238 -14.06 23.09 -28.57
CA LEU A 238 -14.26 23.44 -27.15
C LEU A 238 -14.61 22.24 -26.26
N PRO A 239 -15.65 21.40 -26.60
CA PRO A 239 -16.02 20.27 -25.75
C PRO A 239 -14.87 19.27 -25.55
N GLY A 240 -13.99 19.10 -26.54
CA GLY A 240 -12.82 18.24 -26.43
C GLY A 240 -11.83 18.73 -25.40
N ILE A 241 -11.59 20.05 -25.34
CA ILE A 241 -10.69 20.65 -24.34
C ILE A 241 -11.32 20.56 -22.96
N GLU A 242 -12.61 20.84 -22.82
CA GLU A 242 -13.34 20.76 -21.55
C GLU A 242 -13.37 19.30 -21.03
N SER A 243 -13.54 18.32 -21.91
CA SER A 243 -13.42 16.90 -21.57
C SER A 243 -12.02 16.54 -21.05
N THR A 244 -10.98 17.08 -21.68
CA THR A 244 -9.60 16.85 -21.22
C THR A 244 -9.38 17.41 -19.82
N ILE A 245 -9.88 18.62 -19.54
CA ILE A 245 -9.81 19.24 -18.21
C ILE A 245 -10.50 18.34 -17.18
N ALA A 246 -11.73 17.88 -17.47
CA ALA A 246 -12.47 16.99 -16.58
C ALA A 246 -11.72 15.68 -16.30
N GLN A 247 -11.12 15.09 -17.36
CA GLN A 247 -10.32 13.87 -17.22
C GLN A 247 -9.10 14.07 -16.30
N GLN A 248 -8.37 15.20 -16.46
CA GLN A 248 -7.21 15.47 -15.60
C GLN A 248 -7.61 15.75 -14.16
N ILE A 249 -8.72 16.45 -13.92
CA ILE A 249 -9.27 16.67 -12.56
C ILE A 249 -9.61 15.32 -11.91
N ASN A 250 -10.29 14.44 -12.63
CA ASN A 250 -10.67 13.13 -12.15
C ASN A 250 -9.43 12.27 -11.84
N LEU A 251 -8.42 12.29 -12.71
CA LEU A 251 -7.17 11.58 -12.50
C LEU A 251 -6.46 12.07 -11.23
N ILE A 252 -6.35 13.39 -11.05
CA ILE A 252 -5.79 13.98 -9.83
C ILE A 252 -6.61 13.55 -8.61
N GLY A 253 -7.94 13.56 -8.68
CA GLY A 253 -8.83 13.09 -7.62
C GLY A 253 -8.53 11.65 -7.19
N VAL A 254 -8.39 10.74 -8.16
CA VAL A 254 -8.01 9.34 -7.89
C VAL A 254 -6.64 9.25 -7.23
N LEU A 255 -5.63 9.99 -7.75
CA LEU A 255 -4.26 9.97 -7.22
C LEU A 255 -4.18 10.49 -5.79
N ILE A 256 -4.98 11.50 -5.41
CA ILE A 256 -5.05 12.01 -4.04
C ILE A 256 -6.01 11.21 -3.14
N GLY A 257 -6.61 10.12 -3.67
CA GLY A 257 -7.52 9.27 -2.90
C GLY A 257 -8.85 9.91 -2.56
N GLU A 258 -9.29 10.88 -3.36
CA GLU A 258 -10.60 11.51 -3.24
C GLU A 258 -11.48 11.11 -4.43
N HIS A 259 -12.75 10.83 -4.15
CA HIS A 259 -13.72 10.64 -5.23
C HIS A 259 -13.91 11.98 -5.92
N SER A 260 -13.71 12.01 -7.24
CA SER A 260 -14.13 13.17 -8.01
C SER A 260 -15.66 13.24 -7.94
N VAL A 261 -16.14 14.24 -7.25
CA VAL A 261 -17.54 14.66 -7.43
C VAL A 261 -17.54 15.42 -8.75
N ALA A 262 -18.11 14.76 -9.78
CA ALA A 262 -18.39 15.39 -11.05
C ALA A 262 -19.50 16.44 -10.87
#